data_9aa5fc7df082e2a63f625078703ff4fa
#
_entry.id   9aa5fc7df082e2a63f625078703ff4fa
#
_cell.length_a   1.000
_cell.length_b   1.000
_cell.length_c   1.000
_cell.angle_alpha   90.00
_cell.angle_beta   90.00
_cell.angle_gamma   90.00
#
_symmetry.space_group_name_H-M   'P 1'
#
loop_
_entity.id
_entity.type
_entity.pdbx_description
1 polymer ?
#
loop_
_entity_poly.entity_id
_entity_poly.type
_entity_poly.pdbx_seq_one_letter_code
_entity_poly.pdbx_strand_id
1 'polypeptide(L)'
;SITSITPSDRIVRHVLCDEVLIPAVEKKLIYDNSASIKGRGISHQRERFEVHLQKYYRKYGNEGYILFGDFTKFYDNIIHELAKKELLRLFDNDEFIDWLLTLIFDSFKVDVSYMSDDEYSSCLYDTFNKLDYRKIPKNLLTGEKWMAKSVNIGDQLSQVIGIYYPYRIDNYVKYVRSQKFYGRYMDDWYIMSPSKEELED
;
A
#
# COMPACT_ATOMS: atom_id res chain seq x y z
N SER A 1 -6.77 -16.25 2.43
CA SER A 1 -7.22 -16.89 1.19
C SER A 1 -6.93 -15.97 0.02
N ILE A 2 -6.33 -16.52 -1.04
CA ILE A 2 -6.09 -15.76 -2.28
C ILE A 2 -7.42 -15.72 -3.03
N THR A 3 -7.96 -14.52 -3.25
CA THR A 3 -9.17 -14.34 -4.06
C THR A 3 -8.75 -14.32 -5.54
N SER A 4 -9.23 -15.27 -6.33
CA SER A 4 -8.99 -15.28 -7.77
C SER A 4 -9.92 -14.28 -8.46
N ILE A 5 -9.33 -13.39 -9.25
CA ILE A 5 -10.03 -12.41 -10.09
C ILE A 5 -10.33 -13.10 -11.44
N THR A 6 -11.48 -12.78 -12.06
CA THR A 6 -11.77 -13.31 -13.40
C THR A 6 -10.73 -12.84 -14.41
N PRO A 7 -10.46 -13.59 -15.50
CA PRO A 7 -9.51 -13.18 -16.51
C PRO A 7 -9.83 -11.82 -17.16
N SER A 8 -11.10 -11.54 -17.42
CA SER A 8 -11.57 -10.26 -17.96
C SER A 8 -11.27 -9.09 -17.02
N ASP A 9 -11.61 -9.23 -15.75
CA ASP A 9 -11.36 -8.17 -14.75
C ASP A 9 -9.85 -7.93 -14.57
N ARG A 10 -9.06 -9.01 -14.65
CA ARG A 10 -7.60 -8.89 -14.61
C ARG A 10 -7.05 -8.05 -15.75
N ILE A 11 -7.54 -8.27 -16.98
CA ILE A 11 -7.12 -7.48 -18.15
C ILE A 11 -7.45 -5.99 -17.93
N VAL A 12 -8.68 -5.68 -17.52
CA VAL A 12 -9.09 -4.29 -17.26
C VAL A 12 -8.20 -3.64 -16.20
N ARG A 13 -7.92 -4.35 -15.11
CA ARG A 13 -7.05 -3.84 -14.04
C ARG A 13 -5.62 -3.62 -14.50
N HIS A 14 -5.07 -4.54 -15.31
CA HIS A 14 -3.74 -4.35 -15.88
C HIS A 14 -3.66 -3.12 -16.75
N VAL A 15 -4.62 -2.92 -17.67
CA VAL A 15 -4.66 -1.73 -18.53
C VAL A 15 -4.78 -0.45 -17.68
N LEU A 16 -5.68 -0.45 -16.70
CA LEU A 16 -5.82 0.70 -15.79
C LEU A 16 -4.52 0.99 -15.03
N CYS A 17 -3.86 -0.05 -14.52
CA CYS A 17 -2.61 0.13 -13.78
C CYS A 17 -1.48 0.62 -14.68
N ASP A 18 -1.26 -0.04 -15.83
CA ASP A 18 -0.10 0.22 -16.68
C ASP A 18 -0.21 1.55 -17.43
N GLU A 19 -1.40 1.87 -17.95
CA GLU A 19 -1.59 3.03 -18.82
C GLU A 19 -2.02 4.30 -18.06
N VAL A 20 -2.63 4.15 -16.88
CA VAL A 20 -3.23 5.27 -16.16
C VAL A 20 -2.59 5.49 -14.80
N LEU A 21 -2.66 4.49 -13.90
CA LEU A 21 -2.28 4.70 -12.51
C LEU A 21 -0.76 4.79 -12.31
N ILE A 22 0.02 3.85 -12.84
CA ILE A 22 1.48 3.82 -12.66
C ILE A 22 2.14 5.11 -13.18
N PRO A 23 1.83 5.61 -14.39
CA PRO A 23 2.41 6.86 -14.87
C PRO A 23 2.09 8.08 -14.00
N ALA A 24 0.91 8.10 -13.36
CA ALA A 24 0.52 9.19 -12.46
C ALA A 24 1.19 9.06 -11.09
N VAL A 25 1.16 7.86 -10.51
CA VAL A 25 1.74 7.54 -9.19
C VAL A 25 3.25 7.75 -9.19
N GLU A 26 3.97 7.31 -10.23
CA GLU A 26 5.43 7.38 -10.30
C GLU A 26 5.96 8.80 -10.14
N LYS A 27 5.23 9.81 -10.64
CA LYS A 27 5.59 11.24 -10.50
C LYS A 27 5.58 11.74 -9.05
N LYS A 28 4.92 11.02 -8.14
CA LYS A 28 4.80 11.39 -6.72
C LYS A 28 5.73 10.60 -5.81
N LEU A 29 6.27 9.48 -6.31
CA LEU A 29 7.13 8.62 -5.53
C LEU A 29 8.55 9.18 -5.43
N ILE A 30 9.19 8.97 -4.29
CA ILE A 30 10.63 9.21 -4.15
C ILE A 30 11.42 8.25 -5.05
N TYR A 31 12.61 8.66 -5.48
CA TYR A 31 13.49 7.81 -6.31
C TYR A 31 13.86 6.49 -5.61
N ASP A 32 14.01 6.53 -4.28
CA ASP A 32 14.39 5.40 -3.44
C ASP A 32 13.20 4.51 -3.02
N ASN A 33 12.03 4.64 -3.70
CA ASN A 33 10.96 3.66 -3.68
C ASN A 33 11.17 2.70 -4.85
N SER A 34 11.43 1.42 -4.55
CA SER A 34 11.96 0.47 -5.53
C SER A 34 10.98 -0.63 -5.93
N ALA A 35 9.80 -0.68 -5.33
CA ALA A 35 8.84 -1.77 -5.58
C ALA A 35 7.90 -1.47 -6.75
N SER A 36 7.54 -2.52 -7.50
CA SER A 36 6.44 -2.54 -8.48
C SER A 36 6.44 -1.43 -9.55
N ILE A 37 7.62 -0.92 -9.89
CA ILE A 37 7.84 0.05 -10.97
C ILE A 37 8.76 -0.58 -12.00
N LYS A 38 8.45 -0.39 -13.28
CA LYS A 38 9.26 -0.92 -14.39
C LYS A 38 10.70 -0.41 -14.28
N GLY A 39 11.66 -1.32 -14.39
CA GLY A 39 13.08 -1.01 -14.25
C GLY A 39 13.57 -0.85 -12.80
N ARG A 40 12.67 -0.96 -11.83
CA ARG A 40 13.00 -1.04 -10.40
C ARG A 40 12.63 -2.42 -9.87
N GLY A 41 13.06 -2.75 -8.69
CA GLY A 41 12.84 -4.04 -8.05
C GLY A 41 13.85 -4.27 -6.95
N ILE A 42 14.00 -5.51 -6.52
CA ILE A 42 14.92 -5.85 -5.44
C ILE A 42 16.39 -5.51 -5.76
N SER A 43 16.79 -5.62 -7.04
CA SER A 43 18.13 -5.23 -7.49
C SER A 43 18.34 -3.73 -7.36
N HIS A 44 17.37 -2.93 -7.76
CA HIS A 44 17.39 -1.47 -7.58
C HIS A 44 17.45 -1.12 -6.08
N GLN A 45 16.64 -1.78 -5.23
CA GLN A 45 16.67 -1.54 -3.80
C GLN A 45 18.04 -1.81 -3.19
N ARG A 46 18.69 -2.91 -3.57
CA ARG A 46 20.05 -3.23 -3.12
C ARG A 46 21.06 -2.17 -3.56
N GLU A 47 21.04 -1.81 -4.83
CA GLU A 47 21.89 -0.75 -5.37
C GLU A 47 21.71 0.57 -4.62
N ARG A 48 20.44 0.97 -4.37
CA ARG A 48 20.14 2.19 -3.61
C ARG A 48 20.66 2.13 -2.18
N PHE A 49 20.49 1.00 -1.51
CA PHE A 49 21.01 0.78 -0.17
C PHE A 49 22.55 0.89 -0.14
N GLU A 50 23.23 0.22 -1.07
CA GLU A 50 24.68 0.29 -1.19
C GLU A 50 25.19 1.71 -1.46
N VAL A 51 24.52 2.44 -2.38
CA VAL A 51 24.84 3.85 -2.67
C VAL A 51 24.65 4.73 -1.44
N HIS A 52 23.58 4.50 -0.66
CA HIS A 52 23.35 5.22 0.59
C HIS A 52 24.43 4.90 1.62
N LEU A 53 24.77 3.64 1.78
CA LEU A 53 25.83 3.20 2.72
C LEU A 53 27.19 3.82 2.36
N GLN A 54 27.57 3.79 1.08
CA GLN A 54 28.83 4.42 0.62
C GLN A 54 28.85 5.94 0.84
N LYS A 55 27.73 6.63 0.52
CA LYS A 55 27.63 8.08 0.75
C LYS A 55 27.61 8.44 2.22
N TYR A 56 26.94 7.61 3.03
CA TYR A 56 26.92 7.74 4.47
C TYR A 56 28.34 7.63 5.04
N TYR A 57 29.03 6.54 4.69
CA TYR A 57 30.42 6.30 5.12
C TYR A 57 31.37 7.44 4.76
N ARG A 58 31.27 7.96 3.54
CA ARG A 58 32.10 9.11 3.11
C ARG A 58 31.83 10.37 3.92
N LYS A 59 30.63 10.54 4.44
CA LYS A 59 30.22 11.73 5.18
C LYS A 59 30.45 11.62 6.69
N TYR A 60 30.18 10.47 7.26
CA TYR A 60 30.14 10.27 8.71
C TYR A 60 31.11 9.19 9.23
N GLY A 61 31.80 8.46 8.35
CA GLY A 61 32.69 7.37 8.73
C GLY A 61 31.92 6.11 9.16
N ASN A 62 32.50 5.36 10.09
CA ASN A 62 31.94 4.10 10.59
C ASN A 62 30.90 4.25 11.68
N GLU A 63 30.68 5.48 12.16
CA GLU A 63 29.82 5.74 13.30
C GLU A 63 28.39 6.06 12.84
N GLY A 64 27.41 5.51 13.53
CA GLY A 64 26.01 5.76 13.27
C GLY A 64 25.11 4.55 13.41
N TYR A 65 23.89 4.71 12.97
CA TYR A 65 22.82 3.75 13.16
C TYR A 65 22.07 3.53 11.87
N ILE A 66 21.59 2.31 11.68
CA ILE A 66 20.66 1.95 10.62
C ILE A 66 19.41 1.40 11.30
N LEU A 67 18.28 2.07 11.07
CA LEU A 67 16.97 1.58 11.48
C LEU A 67 16.31 0.90 10.29
N PHE A 68 15.87 -0.33 10.48
CA PHE A 68 14.98 -1.06 9.58
C PHE A 68 13.59 -1.12 10.20
N GLY A 69 12.59 -0.94 9.41
CA GLY A 69 11.21 -1.05 9.86
C GLY A 69 10.31 -1.67 8.80
N ASP A 70 9.14 -2.10 9.27
CA ASP A 70 8.10 -2.77 8.50
C ASP A 70 6.72 -2.24 8.95
N PHE A 71 5.80 -2.05 8.01
CA PHE A 71 4.42 -1.69 8.33
C PHE A 71 3.63 -2.95 8.69
N THR A 72 3.36 -3.12 9.97
CA THR A 72 2.65 -4.29 10.50
C THR A 72 1.32 -4.53 9.78
N LYS A 73 1.16 -5.75 9.22
CA LYS A 73 -0.04 -6.17 8.47
C LYS A 73 -0.45 -5.13 7.43
N PHE A 74 0.51 -4.66 6.65
CA PHE A 74 0.39 -3.51 5.76
C PHE A 74 -0.91 -3.53 4.95
N TYR A 75 -1.13 -4.57 4.15
CA TYR A 75 -2.31 -4.67 3.29
C TYR A 75 -3.63 -4.76 4.06
N ASP A 76 -3.61 -5.36 5.26
CA ASP A 76 -4.79 -5.46 6.13
C ASP A 76 -5.16 -4.10 6.77
N ASN A 77 -4.20 -3.20 6.86
CA ASN A 77 -4.38 -1.89 7.48
C ASN A 77 -4.59 -0.75 6.46
N ILE A 78 -4.63 -1.04 5.15
CA ILE A 78 -4.96 -0.04 4.14
C ILE A 78 -6.44 0.34 4.27
N ILE A 79 -6.70 1.61 4.55
CA ILE A 79 -8.04 2.19 4.60
C ILE A 79 -8.49 2.49 3.18
N HIS A 80 -9.48 1.75 2.68
CA HIS A 80 -9.94 1.82 1.29
C HIS A 80 -10.35 3.23 0.87
N GLU A 81 -11.15 3.91 1.69
CA GLU A 81 -11.61 5.28 1.43
C GLU A 81 -10.43 6.26 1.26
N LEU A 82 -9.41 6.13 2.11
CA LEU A 82 -8.23 6.97 2.03
C LEU A 82 -7.40 6.65 0.78
N ALA A 83 -7.17 5.35 0.51
CA ALA A 83 -6.43 4.92 -0.67
C ALA A 83 -7.11 5.37 -1.97
N LYS A 84 -8.43 5.18 -2.07
CA LYS A 84 -9.23 5.66 -3.21
C LYS A 84 -9.14 7.18 -3.37
N LYS A 85 -9.32 7.92 -2.29
CA LYS A 85 -9.24 9.39 -2.28
C LYS A 85 -7.88 9.91 -2.73
N GLU A 86 -6.79 9.30 -2.26
CA GLU A 86 -5.44 9.73 -2.65
C GLU A 86 -5.15 9.39 -4.13
N LEU A 87 -5.60 8.24 -4.63
CA LEU A 87 -5.49 7.90 -6.05
C LEU A 87 -6.30 8.87 -6.93
N LEU A 88 -7.54 9.16 -6.54
CA LEU A 88 -8.43 10.04 -7.30
C LEU A 88 -7.89 11.46 -7.44
N ARG A 89 -7.19 11.97 -6.42
CA ARG A 89 -6.51 13.28 -6.46
C ARG A 89 -5.44 13.39 -7.55
N LEU A 90 -4.89 12.29 -8.03
CA LEU A 90 -3.94 12.30 -9.14
C LEU A 90 -4.58 12.69 -10.48
N PHE A 91 -5.90 12.62 -10.55
CA PHE A 91 -6.71 12.82 -11.75
C PHE A 91 -7.74 13.95 -11.57
N ASP A 92 -7.45 14.92 -10.69
CA ASP A 92 -8.29 16.08 -10.42
C ASP A 92 -9.76 15.72 -10.08
N ASN A 93 -9.95 14.55 -9.45
CA ASN A 93 -11.24 13.96 -9.10
C ASN A 93 -12.13 13.64 -10.32
N ASP A 94 -11.54 13.17 -11.40
CA ASP A 94 -12.25 12.73 -12.61
C ASP A 94 -13.35 11.69 -12.28
N GLU A 95 -14.57 11.91 -12.78
CA GLU A 95 -15.75 11.09 -12.47
C GLU A 95 -15.63 9.65 -13.01
N PHE A 96 -15.00 9.46 -14.18
CA PHE A 96 -14.82 8.13 -14.76
C PHE A 96 -13.80 7.32 -13.95
N ILE A 97 -12.71 7.95 -13.54
CA ILE A 97 -11.72 7.32 -12.66
C ILE A 97 -12.35 7.01 -11.29
N ASP A 98 -13.16 7.91 -10.73
CA ASP A 98 -13.89 7.65 -9.47
C ASP A 98 -14.80 6.44 -9.59
N TRP A 99 -15.58 6.34 -10.66
CA TRP A 99 -16.44 5.20 -10.94
C TRP A 99 -15.66 3.89 -11.05
N LEU A 100 -14.55 3.87 -11.81
CA LEU A 100 -13.68 2.69 -11.95
C LEU A 100 -13.08 2.26 -10.60
N LEU A 101 -12.51 3.20 -9.85
CA LEU A 101 -11.94 2.92 -8.54
C LEU A 101 -13.01 2.43 -7.56
N THR A 102 -14.23 2.97 -7.61
CA THR A 102 -15.35 2.48 -6.79
C THR A 102 -15.64 1.01 -7.06
N LEU A 103 -15.80 0.62 -8.33
CA LEU A 103 -16.04 -0.77 -8.71
C LEU A 103 -14.93 -1.71 -8.20
N ILE A 104 -13.68 -1.26 -8.29
CA ILE A 104 -12.54 -2.07 -7.88
C ILE A 104 -12.48 -2.19 -6.35
N PHE A 105 -12.62 -1.09 -5.62
CA PHE A 105 -12.61 -1.12 -4.15
C PHE A 105 -13.81 -1.89 -3.58
N ASP A 106 -14.98 -1.83 -4.24
CA ASP A 106 -16.15 -2.65 -3.88
C ASP A 106 -15.86 -4.15 -4.05
N SER A 107 -15.03 -4.54 -5.01
CA SER A 107 -14.61 -5.94 -5.17
C SER A 107 -13.71 -6.45 -4.04
N PHE A 108 -13.17 -5.56 -3.20
CA PHE A 108 -12.44 -5.92 -1.99
C PHE A 108 -13.34 -6.06 -0.76
N LYS A 109 -14.64 -5.84 -0.89
CA LYS A 109 -15.61 -6.09 0.18
C LYS A 109 -16.07 -7.54 0.19
N VAL A 110 -16.48 -8.01 1.34
CA VAL A 110 -17.06 -9.34 1.55
C VAL A 110 -18.41 -9.23 2.21
N ASP A 111 -19.33 -10.11 1.80
CA ASP A 111 -20.65 -10.20 2.40
C ASP A 111 -20.55 -10.86 3.79
N VAL A 112 -21.00 -10.13 4.79
CA VAL A 112 -21.06 -10.54 6.19
C VAL A 112 -22.47 -10.48 6.76
N SER A 113 -23.48 -10.63 5.91
CA SER A 113 -24.90 -10.58 6.28
C SER A 113 -25.30 -11.57 7.38
N TYR A 114 -24.51 -12.62 7.57
CA TYR A 114 -24.67 -13.62 8.64
C TYR A 114 -24.40 -13.07 10.05
N MET A 115 -23.73 -11.92 10.16
CA MET A 115 -23.45 -11.30 11.44
C MET A 115 -24.70 -10.67 12.03
N SER A 116 -24.88 -10.77 13.36
CA SER A 116 -25.88 -9.98 14.05
C SER A 116 -25.58 -8.47 13.92
N ASP A 117 -26.56 -7.62 14.20
CA ASP A 117 -26.37 -6.17 14.13
C ASP A 117 -25.35 -5.67 15.13
N ASP A 118 -25.29 -6.29 16.31
CA ASP A 118 -24.32 -5.95 17.35
C ASP A 118 -22.89 -6.36 16.96
N GLU A 119 -22.70 -7.57 16.40
CA GLU A 119 -21.41 -8.03 15.88
C GLU A 119 -20.94 -7.14 14.73
N TYR A 120 -21.82 -6.85 13.77
CA TYR A 120 -21.49 -6.00 12.63
C TYR A 120 -21.10 -4.59 13.08
N SER A 121 -21.85 -3.99 14.00
CA SER A 121 -21.56 -2.65 14.53
C SER A 121 -20.24 -2.59 15.29
N SER A 122 -19.89 -3.65 16.03
CA SER A 122 -18.62 -3.73 16.77
C SER A 122 -17.41 -3.88 15.86
N CYS A 123 -17.60 -4.43 14.65
CA CYS A 123 -16.54 -4.70 13.66
C CYS A 123 -16.50 -3.70 12.51
N LEU A 124 -17.32 -2.66 12.53
CA LEU A 124 -17.53 -1.75 11.38
C LEU A 124 -16.23 -1.16 10.81
N TYR A 125 -15.25 -0.90 11.67
CA TYR A 125 -13.96 -0.33 11.28
C TYR A 125 -12.84 -1.37 11.12
N ASP A 126 -13.17 -2.65 11.28
CA ASP A 126 -12.22 -3.74 11.07
C ASP A 126 -12.18 -4.16 9.60
N THR A 127 -11.12 -4.86 9.22
CA THR A 127 -11.09 -5.57 7.93
C THR A 127 -11.50 -7.02 8.14
N PHE A 128 -12.16 -7.61 7.15
CA PHE A 128 -12.57 -9.02 7.19
C PHE A 128 -11.41 -9.98 7.51
N ASN A 129 -10.18 -9.68 7.06
CA ASN A 129 -9.02 -10.53 7.33
C ASN A 129 -8.56 -10.51 8.79
N LYS A 130 -9.04 -9.57 9.60
CA LYS A 130 -8.80 -9.52 11.05
C LYS A 130 -9.79 -10.37 11.84
N LEU A 131 -10.88 -10.79 11.20
CA LEU A 131 -11.94 -11.56 11.83
C LEU A 131 -11.64 -13.05 11.73
N ASP A 132 -11.94 -13.78 12.79
CA ASP A 132 -11.99 -15.25 12.80
C ASP A 132 -13.31 -15.68 12.15
N TYR A 133 -13.26 -16.23 10.95
CA TYR A 133 -14.44 -16.64 10.22
C TYR A 133 -14.46 -18.14 9.93
N ARG A 134 -15.65 -18.71 9.89
CA ARG A 134 -15.93 -20.11 9.61
C ARG A 134 -16.52 -20.25 8.20
N LYS A 135 -16.68 -21.49 7.73
CA LYS A 135 -17.46 -21.75 6.51
C LYS A 135 -18.90 -21.30 6.73
N ILE A 136 -19.30 -20.27 6.00
CA ILE A 136 -20.65 -19.68 6.10
C ILE A 136 -21.54 -20.29 5.02
N PRO A 137 -22.73 -20.79 5.39
CA PRO A 137 -23.72 -21.25 4.42
C PRO A 137 -24.14 -20.12 3.46
N LYS A 138 -24.21 -20.42 2.16
CA LYS A 138 -24.52 -19.41 1.13
C LYS A 138 -25.86 -18.71 1.31
N ASN A 139 -26.85 -19.40 1.90
CA ASN A 139 -28.17 -18.84 2.17
C ASN A 139 -28.16 -17.74 3.24
N LEU A 140 -27.09 -17.58 4.00
CA LEU A 140 -26.89 -16.50 4.99
C LEU A 140 -26.15 -15.30 4.41
N LEU A 141 -25.73 -15.35 3.16
CA LEU A 141 -25.05 -14.27 2.44
C LEU A 141 -26.09 -13.56 1.58
N THR A 142 -26.83 -12.62 2.18
CA THR A 142 -27.96 -11.91 1.54
C THR A 142 -27.56 -10.61 0.85
N GLY A 143 -26.32 -10.15 1.03
CA GLY A 143 -25.85 -8.88 0.49
C GLY A 143 -26.29 -7.64 1.28
N GLU A 144 -26.80 -7.82 2.50
CA GLU A 144 -27.29 -6.71 3.33
C GLU A 144 -26.17 -6.04 4.13
N LYS A 145 -25.10 -6.77 4.47
CA LYS A 145 -23.98 -6.27 5.26
C LYS A 145 -22.66 -6.55 4.57
N TRP A 146 -21.82 -5.53 4.43
CA TRP A 146 -20.54 -5.63 3.74
C TRP A 146 -19.40 -5.09 4.61
N MET A 147 -18.30 -5.81 4.63
CA MET A 147 -17.06 -5.36 5.27
C MET A 147 -15.91 -5.25 4.27
N ALA A 148 -15.03 -4.29 4.50
CA ALA A 148 -13.79 -4.19 3.75
C ALA A 148 -12.92 -5.42 4.03
N LYS A 149 -12.38 -6.01 2.96
CA LYS A 149 -11.30 -7.00 3.03
C LYS A 149 -10.00 -6.26 2.76
N SER A 150 -8.86 -6.79 3.23
CA SER A 150 -7.57 -6.28 2.78
C SER A 150 -7.49 -6.27 1.25
N VAL A 151 -6.72 -5.36 0.68
CA VAL A 151 -6.47 -5.38 -0.77
C VAL A 151 -5.82 -6.71 -1.16
N ASN A 152 -6.28 -7.31 -2.25
CA ASN A 152 -5.92 -8.67 -2.62
C ASN A 152 -4.42 -8.80 -2.94
N ILE A 153 -3.70 -9.63 -2.21
CA ILE A 153 -2.31 -9.97 -2.52
C ILE A 153 -2.28 -10.71 -3.87
N GLY A 154 -1.44 -10.21 -4.81
CA GLY A 154 -1.30 -10.78 -6.15
C GLY A 154 -2.11 -10.06 -7.25
N ASP A 155 -2.84 -9.02 -6.91
CA ASP A 155 -3.44 -8.08 -7.87
C ASP A 155 -2.46 -6.91 -8.14
N GLN A 156 -2.32 -6.52 -9.40
CA GLN A 156 -1.44 -5.39 -9.77
C GLN A 156 -1.91 -4.08 -9.13
N LEU A 157 -3.22 -3.87 -9.04
CA LEU A 157 -3.75 -2.68 -8.38
C LEU A 157 -3.35 -2.62 -6.90
N SER A 158 -3.37 -3.76 -6.21
CA SER A 158 -2.92 -3.82 -4.81
C SER A 158 -1.45 -3.42 -4.68
N GLN A 159 -0.63 -3.80 -5.66
CA GLN A 159 0.77 -3.35 -5.71
C GLN A 159 0.89 -1.84 -5.93
N VAL A 160 0.08 -1.27 -6.84
CA VAL A 160 0.04 0.19 -7.07
C VAL A 160 -0.41 0.92 -5.80
N ILE A 161 -1.45 0.42 -5.13
CA ILE A 161 -1.88 0.96 -3.83
C ILE A 161 -0.72 0.85 -2.83
N GLY A 162 -0.06 -0.31 -2.72
CA GLY A 162 1.02 -0.53 -1.76
C GLY A 162 2.21 0.40 -1.95
N ILE A 163 2.61 0.71 -3.18
CA ILE A 163 3.70 1.67 -3.41
C ILE A 163 3.28 3.11 -3.18
N TYR A 164 2.02 3.46 -3.42
CA TYR A 164 1.54 4.84 -3.38
C TYR A 164 0.97 5.24 -2.01
N TYR A 165 0.26 4.35 -1.31
CA TYR A 165 -0.41 4.68 -0.06
C TYR A 165 0.50 5.36 0.98
N PRO A 166 1.77 4.92 1.21
CA PRO A 166 2.68 5.60 2.13
C PRO A 166 3.46 6.77 1.51
N TYR A 167 3.19 7.22 0.29
CA TYR A 167 4.01 8.23 -0.39
C TYR A 167 4.20 9.54 0.40
N ARG A 168 3.21 9.92 1.20
CA ARG A 168 3.30 11.11 2.05
C ARG A 168 4.31 10.94 3.17
N ILE A 169 4.41 9.72 3.71
CA ILE A 169 5.42 9.38 4.72
C ILE A 169 6.78 9.44 4.06
N ASP A 170 6.96 8.82 2.89
CA ASP A 170 8.22 8.86 2.14
C ASP A 170 8.68 10.31 1.89
N ASN A 171 7.76 11.14 1.40
CA ASN A 171 8.06 12.55 1.13
C ASN A 171 8.35 13.35 2.41
N TYR A 172 7.63 13.09 3.49
CA TYR A 172 7.89 13.72 4.78
C TYR A 172 9.29 13.36 5.29
N VAL A 173 9.63 12.07 5.34
CA VAL A 173 10.94 11.59 5.79
C VAL A 173 12.05 12.18 4.90
N LYS A 174 11.89 12.09 3.57
CA LYS A 174 12.94 12.47 2.62
C LYS A 174 13.15 13.97 2.53
N TYR A 175 12.08 14.77 2.47
CA TYR A 175 12.14 16.18 2.17
C TYR A 175 11.91 17.08 3.38
N VAL A 176 10.96 16.75 4.27
CA VAL A 176 10.69 17.58 5.45
C VAL A 176 11.70 17.29 6.55
N ARG A 177 11.92 16.01 6.88
CA ARG A 177 12.94 15.61 7.86
C ARG A 177 14.35 15.58 7.27
N SER A 178 14.49 15.79 5.96
CA SER A 178 15.78 15.80 5.24
C SER A 178 16.62 14.53 5.40
N GLN A 179 15.97 13.38 5.62
CA GLN A 179 16.61 12.08 5.76
C GLN A 179 17.07 11.54 4.41
N LYS A 180 18.29 11.91 4.02
CA LYS A 180 18.86 11.59 2.69
C LYS A 180 19.05 10.09 2.46
N PHE A 181 19.32 9.34 3.52
CA PHE A 181 19.64 7.91 3.48
C PHE A 181 18.43 7.06 3.90
N TYR A 182 17.28 7.36 3.30
CA TYR A 182 16.02 6.66 3.46
C TYR A 182 15.65 5.97 2.16
N GLY A 183 15.15 4.75 2.23
CA GLY A 183 14.58 4.03 1.10
C GLY A 183 13.51 3.05 1.55
N ARG A 184 12.58 2.72 0.63
CA ARG A 184 11.45 1.82 0.90
C ARG A 184 11.24 0.82 -0.23
N TYR A 185 10.86 -0.40 0.15
CA TYR A 185 10.40 -1.46 -0.73
C TYR A 185 9.10 -2.04 -0.18
N MET A 186 7.94 -1.64 -0.73
CA MET A 186 6.61 -1.92 -0.20
C MET A 186 6.44 -1.45 1.24
N ASP A 187 6.33 -2.39 2.16
CA ASP A 187 6.21 -2.23 3.61
C ASP A 187 7.56 -2.13 4.33
N ASP A 188 8.62 -2.67 3.74
CA ASP A 188 9.98 -2.58 4.29
C ASP A 188 10.64 -1.23 4.00
N TRP A 189 11.25 -0.62 5.00
CA TRP A 189 11.99 0.63 4.85
C TRP A 189 13.24 0.67 5.72
N TYR A 190 14.16 1.55 5.37
CA TYR A 190 15.35 1.82 6.17
C TYR A 190 15.68 3.30 6.23
N ILE A 191 16.32 3.71 7.33
CA ILE A 191 16.91 5.04 7.54
C ILE A 191 18.30 4.88 8.13
N MET A 192 19.26 5.72 7.71
CA MET A 192 20.59 5.80 8.32
C MET A 192 20.80 7.21 8.87
N SER A 193 21.19 7.31 10.14
CA SER A 193 21.56 8.57 10.81
C SER A 193 22.76 8.41 11.73
N PRO A 194 23.60 9.48 11.89
CA PRO A 194 24.64 9.49 12.91
C PRO A 194 24.08 9.62 14.34
N SER A 195 22.83 10.06 14.50
CA SER A 195 22.15 10.18 15.79
C SER A 195 21.07 9.13 15.94
N LYS A 196 21.06 8.45 17.08
CA LYS A 196 20.03 7.50 17.46
C LYS A 196 18.71 8.23 17.77
N GLU A 197 18.81 9.37 18.42
CA GLU A 197 17.66 10.20 18.80
C GLU A 197 16.88 10.65 17.57
N GLU A 198 17.57 11.01 16.46
CA GLU A 198 16.90 11.35 15.19
C GLU A 198 16.11 10.19 14.59
N LEU A 199 16.45 8.95 14.93
CA LEU A 199 15.75 7.76 14.44
C LEU A 199 14.61 7.33 15.35
N GLU A 200 14.60 7.78 16.61
CA GLU A 200 13.56 7.48 17.60
C GLU A 200 12.40 8.51 17.60
N ASP A 201 12.62 9.70 17.03
CA ASP A 201 11.63 10.78 16.80
C ASP A 201 10.73 10.51 15.57
#